data_1adc67867554f8d91145dd728f7fffc8
#
_entry.id   1adc67867554f8d91145dd728f7fffc8
#
_cell.length_a   1.000
_cell.length_b   1.000
_cell.length_c   1.000
_cell.angle_alpha   90.00
_cell.angle_beta   90.00
_cell.angle_gamma   90.00
#
_symmetry.space_group_name_H-M   'P 1'
#
loop_
_entity.id
_entity.type
_entity.pdbx_description
1 polymer ?
#
loop_
_entity_poly.entity_id
_entity_poly.type
_entity_poly.pdbx_seq_one_letter_code
_entity_poly.pdbx_strand_id
1 'polypeptide(L)' 'MKRMGAALHDLCQPLTTLQCRLEVAGMQGTAEAYREAVEMGLMECARLVDAVASLREIVRAATGEAAKEAMRSGQ' A
#
# COMPACT_ATOMS: atom_id res chain seq x y z
N MET A 1 10.86 -13.92 2.61
CA MET A 1 9.74 -13.50 3.46
C MET A 1 9.89 -12.10 4.04
N LYS A 2 11.12 -11.66 4.32
CA LYS A 2 11.33 -10.30 4.82
C LYS A 2 10.84 -9.23 3.84
N ARG A 3 11.01 -9.47 2.53
CA ARG A 3 10.55 -8.50 1.51
C ARG A 3 9.05 -8.35 1.50
N MET A 4 8.33 -9.49 1.61
CA MET A 4 6.88 -9.47 1.64
C MET A 4 6.37 -8.77 2.91
N GLY A 5 6.99 -9.06 4.06
CA GLY A 5 6.62 -8.41 5.31
C GLY A 5 6.83 -6.91 5.28
N ALA A 6 7.97 -6.47 4.72
CA ALA A 6 8.26 -5.05 4.56
C ALA A 6 7.27 -4.38 3.61
N ALA A 7 6.92 -5.06 2.51
CA ALA A 7 5.97 -4.53 1.53
C ALA A 7 4.58 -4.37 2.16
N LEU A 8 4.15 -5.34 2.97
CA LEU A 8 2.87 -5.25 3.67
C LEU A 8 2.88 -4.11 4.70
N HIS A 9 3.98 -3.94 5.41
CA HIS A 9 4.13 -2.84 6.35
C HIS A 9 4.03 -1.49 5.65
N ASP A 10 4.69 -1.35 4.50
CA ASP A 10 4.66 -0.13 3.71
C ASP A 10 3.26 0.16 3.17
N LEU A 11 2.47 -0.88 2.95
CA LEU A 11 1.08 -0.73 2.53
C LEU A 11 0.20 -0.30 3.71
N CYS A 12 0.40 -0.88 4.87
CA CYS A 12 -0.43 -0.62 6.05
C CYS A 12 -0.19 0.77 6.65
N GLN A 13 1.03 1.30 6.57
CA GLN A 13 1.35 2.60 7.16
C GLN A 13 0.50 3.74 6.59
N PRO A 14 0.47 3.96 5.27
CA PRO A 14 -0.35 5.04 4.74
C PRO A 14 -1.85 4.81 4.96
N LEU A 15 -2.30 3.55 5.00
CA LEU A 15 -3.70 3.25 5.31
C LEU A 15 -4.06 3.70 6.71
N THR A 16 -3.21 3.39 7.69
CA THR A 16 -3.44 3.78 9.07
C THR A 16 -3.42 5.29 9.23
N THR A 17 -2.47 5.95 8.59
CA THR A 17 -2.36 7.41 8.62
C THR A 17 -3.60 8.05 8.00
N LEU A 18 -4.04 7.54 6.86
CA LEU A 18 -5.23 8.04 6.18
C LEU A 18 -6.46 7.89 7.07
N GLN A 19 -6.64 6.73 7.66
CA GLN A 19 -7.77 6.47 8.55
C GLN A 19 -7.78 7.44 9.73
N CYS A 20 -6.63 7.65 10.37
CA CYS A 20 -6.53 8.58 11.50
C CYS A 20 -6.88 10.01 11.09
N ARG A 21 -6.39 10.46 9.95
CA ARG A 21 -6.66 11.82 9.48
C ARG A 21 -8.13 12.03 9.17
N LEU A 22 -8.77 11.03 8.57
CA LEU A 22 -10.20 11.10 8.28
C LEU A 22 -11.02 11.13 9.56
N GLU A 23 -10.66 10.33 10.55
CA GLU A 23 -11.34 10.31 11.83
C GLU A 23 -11.22 11.65 12.55
N VAL A 24 -10.02 12.22 12.58
CA VAL A 24 -9.79 13.52 13.22
C VAL A 24 -10.58 14.62 12.50
N ALA A 25 -10.57 14.62 11.17
CA ALA A 25 -11.33 15.60 10.40
C ALA A 25 -12.83 15.49 10.70
N GLY A 26 -13.35 14.27 10.80
CA GLY A 26 -14.74 14.04 11.15
C GLY A 26 -15.09 14.56 12.54
N MET A 27 -14.17 14.42 13.49
CA MET A 27 -14.35 14.91 14.84
C MET A 27 -14.32 16.44 14.90
N GLN A 28 -13.45 17.08 14.15
CA GLN A 28 -13.35 18.53 14.12
C GLN A 28 -14.50 19.17 13.36
N GLY A 29 -14.96 18.53 12.30
CA GLY A 29 -16.16 18.91 11.57
C GLY A 29 -16.12 20.28 10.89
N THR A 30 -14.93 20.82 10.62
CA THR A 30 -14.80 22.13 9.98
C THR A 30 -14.40 21.96 8.51
N ALA A 31 -14.73 22.96 7.69
CA ALA A 31 -14.35 22.96 6.28
C ALA A 31 -12.83 22.90 6.11
N GLU A 32 -12.12 23.62 6.98
CA GLU A 32 -10.64 23.63 6.95
C GLU A 32 -10.08 22.24 7.27
N ALA A 33 -10.63 21.56 8.27
CA ALA A 33 -10.22 20.22 8.64
C ALA A 33 -10.47 19.23 7.50
N TYR A 34 -11.60 19.33 6.82
CA TYR A 34 -11.92 18.48 5.69
C TYR A 34 -10.99 18.73 4.51
N ARG A 35 -10.68 20.01 4.24
CA ARG A 35 -9.73 20.36 3.16
C ARG A 35 -8.36 19.77 3.45
N GLU A 36 -7.88 19.93 4.67
CA GLU A 36 -6.59 19.37 5.08
C GLU A 36 -6.59 17.84 4.95
N ALA A 37 -7.69 17.20 5.38
CA ALA A 37 -7.81 15.74 5.26
C ALA A 37 -7.75 15.30 3.81
N VAL A 38 -8.39 16.04 2.90
CA VAL A 38 -8.35 15.72 1.47
C VAL A 38 -6.92 15.85 0.93
N GLU A 39 -6.24 16.95 1.23
CA GLU A 39 -4.88 17.17 0.75
C GLU A 39 -3.92 16.11 1.26
N MET A 40 -3.95 15.84 2.56
CA MET A 40 -3.09 14.83 3.15
C MET A 40 -3.49 13.42 2.72
N GLY A 41 -4.80 13.21 2.54
CA GLY A 41 -5.31 11.93 2.07
C GLY A 41 -4.83 11.60 0.67
N LEU A 42 -4.77 12.59 -0.21
CA LEU A 42 -4.24 12.39 -1.57
C LEU A 42 -2.77 11.98 -1.54
N MET A 43 -1.98 12.56 -0.64
CA MET A 43 -0.58 12.17 -0.47
C MET A 43 -0.46 10.72 0.00
N GLU A 44 -1.31 10.32 0.95
CA GLU A 44 -1.31 8.95 1.45
C GLU A 44 -1.78 7.97 0.37
N CYS A 45 -2.74 8.37 -0.46
CA CYS A 45 -3.18 7.55 -1.59
C CYS A 45 -2.04 7.32 -2.58
N ALA A 46 -1.24 8.34 -2.85
CA ALA A 46 -0.07 8.19 -3.73
C ALA A 46 0.91 7.17 -3.16
N ARG A 47 1.17 7.22 -1.86
CA ARG A 47 2.02 6.24 -1.19
C ARG A 47 1.45 4.84 -1.27
N LEU A 48 0.12 4.71 -1.13
CA LEU A 48 -0.56 3.42 -1.27
C LEU A 48 -0.38 2.83 -2.66
N VAL A 49 -0.53 3.66 -3.69
CA VAL A 49 -0.34 3.21 -5.07
C VAL A 49 1.08 2.69 -5.27
N ASP A 50 2.08 3.41 -4.75
CA ASP A 50 3.48 2.98 -4.84
C ASP A 50 3.71 1.67 -4.09
N ALA A 51 3.12 1.54 -2.90
CA ALA A 51 3.26 0.33 -2.10
C ALA A 51 2.63 -0.88 -2.80
N VAL A 52 1.46 -0.69 -3.41
CA VAL A 52 0.80 -1.74 -4.19
C VAL A 52 1.64 -2.15 -5.39
N ALA A 53 2.24 -1.17 -6.08
CA ALA A 53 3.10 -1.45 -7.22
C ALA A 53 4.31 -2.29 -6.80
N SER A 54 4.93 -1.96 -5.66
CA SER A 54 6.05 -2.73 -5.12
C SER A 54 5.64 -4.15 -4.79
N LEU A 55 4.47 -4.30 -4.16
CA LEU A 55 3.96 -5.61 -3.79
C LEU A 55 3.68 -6.46 -5.03
N ARG A 56 3.12 -5.84 -6.09
CA ARG A 56 2.88 -6.53 -7.36
C ARG A 56 4.18 -7.04 -7.97
N GLU A 57 5.25 -6.25 -7.89
CA GLU A 57 6.55 -6.67 -8.40
C GLU A 57 7.08 -7.88 -7.66
N ILE A 58 6.94 -7.89 -6.34
CA ILE A 58 7.38 -9.01 -5.50
C ILE A 58 6.60 -10.28 -5.86
N VAL A 59 5.29 -10.16 -5.98
CA VAL A 59 4.41 -11.30 -6.33
C VAL A 59 4.73 -11.79 -7.74
N ARG A 60 4.94 -10.88 -8.68
CA ARG A 60 5.26 -11.23 -10.06
C ARG A 60 6.58 -11.98 -10.15
N ALA A 61 7.59 -11.52 -9.43
CA ALA A 61 8.89 -12.17 -9.40
C ALA A 61 8.78 -13.59 -8.82
N ALA A 62 8.05 -13.73 -7.71
CA ALA A 62 7.85 -15.03 -7.07
C ALA A 62 7.09 -15.98 -8.00
N THR A 63 6.04 -15.49 -8.66
CA THR A 63 5.24 -16.27 -9.61
C THR A 63 6.10 -16.67 -10.81
N GLY A 64 6.91 -15.74 -11.32
CA GLY A 64 7.79 -16.01 -12.44
C GLY A 64 8.81 -17.11 -12.14
N GLU A 65 9.40 -17.06 -10.95
CA GLU A 65 10.33 -18.08 -10.51
C GLU A 65 9.66 -19.44 -10.34
N ALA A 66 8.47 -19.46 -9.74
CA ALA A 66 7.71 -20.69 -9.58
C ALA A 66 7.34 -21.29 -10.93
N ALA A 67 6.95 -20.45 -11.90
CA ALA A 67 6.63 -20.92 -13.24
C ALA A 67 7.84 -21.50 -13.93
N LYS A 68 9.01 -20.87 -13.79
CA LYS A 68 10.26 -21.38 -14.37
C LYS A 68 10.62 -22.73 -13.78
N GLU A 69 10.48 -22.89 -12.47
CA GLU A 69 10.77 -24.16 -11.82
C GLU A 69 9.82 -25.25 -12.26
N ALA A 70 8.54 -24.94 -12.38
CA ALA A 70 7.53 -25.87 -12.85
C ALA A 70 7.85 -26.35 -14.26
N MET A 71 8.25 -25.44 -15.14
CA MET A 71 8.64 -25.77 -16.51
C MET A 71 9.87 -26.66 -16.54
N ARG A 72 10.85 -26.37 -15.68
CA ARG A 72 12.07 -27.17 -15.59
C ARG A 72 11.77 -28.57 -15.08
N SER A 73 10.91 -28.66 -14.08
CA SER A 73 10.53 -29.96 -13.49
C SER A 73 9.69 -30.79 -14.44
N GLY A 74 8.92 -30.14 -15.30
CA GLY A 74 8.03 -30.81 -16.24
C GLY A 74 8.74 -31.49 -17.40
N GLN A 75 10.03 -31.34 -17.49
CA GLN A 75 10.81 -31.98 -18.55
C GLN A 75 11.54 -33.19 -18.05
#